data_2e4739ad6d189e9a2807c503bd1eadfd
#
_entry.id   2e4739ad6d189e9a2807c503bd1eadfd
#
_cell.length_a   1.000
_cell.length_b   1.000
_cell.length_c   1.000
_cell.angle_alpha   90.00
_cell.angle_beta   90.00
_cell.angle_gamma   90.00
#
_symmetry.space_group_name_H-M   'P 1'
#
loop_
_entity.id
_entity.type
_entity.pdbx_description
1 polymer ?
#
loop_
_entity_poly.entity_id
_entity_poly.type
_entity_poly.pdbx_seq_one_letter_code
_entity_poly.pdbx_strand_id
1 'polypeptide(L)' 'MRVWIDQDLCVGNGICEELCPDVFYLDGGIAYIRDGERLLPKGQDGILNVPVGLGESVIDAAEECPAECIYIEA' A
#
# COMPACT_ATOMS: atom_id res chain seq x y z
N MET A 1 -5.18 4.02 -12.00
CA MET A 1 -4.69 2.92 -11.14
C MET A 1 -5.19 3.12 -9.72
N ARG A 2 -5.77 2.08 -9.14
CA ARG A 2 -6.22 2.10 -7.74
C ARG A 2 -5.50 1.02 -6.96
N VAL A 3 -5.21 1.27 -5.69
CA VAL A 3 -4.47 0.33 -4.84
C VAL A 3 -5.15 0.21 -3.47
N TRP A 4 -5.11 -1.00 -2.92
CA TRP A 4 -5.56 -1.25 -1.56
C TRP A 4 -4.79 -2.43 -0.97
N ILE A 5 -4.84 -2.56 0.36
CA ILE A 5 -4.09 -3.59 1.09
C ILE A 5 -5.08 -4.46 1.87
N ASP A 6 -4.87 -5.79 1.79
CA ASP A 6 -5.51 -6.72 2.72
C ASP A 6 -4.64 -6.83 3.96
N GLN A 7 -4.99 -6.07 4.99
CA GLN A 7 -4.18 -5.98 6.20
C GLN A 7 -4.15 -7.27 7.00
N ASP A 8 -5.11 -8.15 6.80
CA ASP A 8 -5.11 -9.46 7.47
C ASP A 8 -3.98 -10.35 6.93
N LEU A 9 -3.53 -10.10 5.70
CA LEU A 9 -2.43 -10.84 5.09
C LEU A 9 -1.08 -10.17 5.28
N CYS A 10 -1.06 -8.91 5.70
CA CYS A 10 0.18 -8.15 5.83
C CYS A 10 1.05 -8.70 6.97
N VAL A 11 2.34 -8.92 6.66
CA VAL A 11 3.29 -9.44 7.65
C VAL A 11 4.15 -8.35 8.29
N GLY A 12 3.96 -7.09 7.92
CA GLY A 12 4.60 -5.96 8.56
C GLY A 12 6.10 -5.86 8.32
N ASN A 13 6.61 -6.35 7.18
CA ASN A 13 8.06 -6.31 6.91
C ASN A 13 8.58 -4.94 6.50
N GLY A 14 7.70 -3.99 6.17
CA GLY A 14 8.08 -2.62 5.87
C GLY A 14 8.60 -2.37 4.45
N ILE A 15 8.66 -3.38 3.60
CA ILE A 15 9.18 -3.22 2.24
C ILE A 15 8.35 -2.21 1.44
N CYS A 16 7.02 -2.26 1.54
CA CYS A 16 6.16 -1.35 0.80
C CYS A 16 6.39 0.11 1.22
N GLU A 17 6.61 0.36 2.51
CA GLU A 17 6.91 1.70 2.99
C GLU A 17 8.26 2.18 2.49
N GLU A 18 9.26 1.30 2.44
CA GLU A 18 10.57 1.66 1.91
C GLU A 18 10.53 2.01 0.43
N LEU A 19 9.75 1.27 -0.34
CA LEU A 19 9.68 1.47 -1.80
C LEU A 19 8.77 2.61 -2.19
N CYS A 20 7.70 2.84 -1.45
CA CYS A 20 6.75 3.91 -1.76
C CYS A 20 6.17 4.54 -0.49
N PRO A 21 6.97 5.35 0.22
CA PRO A 21 6.52 5.97 1.47
C PRO A 21 5.40 6.98 1.27
N ASP A 22 5.21 7.47 0.05
CA ASP A 22 4.13 8.42 -0.26
C ASP A 22 2.76 7.76 -0.26
N VAL A 23 2.70 6.45 -0.42
CA VAL A 23 1.44 5.70 -0.52
C VAL A 23 1.26 4.75 0.65
N PHE A 24 2.35 4.18 1.16
CA PHE A 24 2.30 3.16 2.20
C PHE A 24 2.91 3.64 3.50
N TYR A 25 2.24 3.33 4.59
CA TYR A 25 2.69 3.69 5.93
C TYR A 25 2.58 2.47 6.85
N LEU A 26 3.67 2.13 7.53
CA LEU A 26 3.71 1.02 8.47
C LEU A 26 3.47 1.53 9.88
N ASP A 27 2.47 0.98 10.56
CA ASP A 27 2.16 1.33 11.95
C ASP A 27 1.85 0.05 12.73
N GLY A 28 2.63 -0.19 13.76
CA GLY A 28 2.42 -1.35 14.61
C GLY A 28 2.53 -2.68 13.91
N GLY A 29 3.34 -2.77 12.86
CA GLY A 29 3.51 -4.00 12.09
C GLY A 29 2.46 -4.23 11.02
N ILE A 30 1.62 -3.23 10.76
CA ILE A 30 0.57 -3.31 9.74
C ILE A 30 0.76 -2.17 8.75
N ALA A 31 0.70 -2.48 7.45
CA ALA A 31 0.80 -1.47 6.41
C ALA A 31 -0.57 -0.85 6.13
N TYR A 32 -0.59 0.46 5.97
CA TYR A 32 -1.78 1.23 5.64
C TYR A 32 -1.55 2.02 4.35
N ILE A 33 -2.62 2.31 3.64
CA ILE A 33 -2.58 3.23 2.51
C ILE A 33 -2.65 4.66 3.05
N ARG A 34 -1.76 5.54 2.58
CA ARG A 34 -1.76 6.97 2.90
C ARG A 34 -2.37 7.76 1.76
N ASP A 35 -3.22 8.70 2.13
CA ASP A 35 -3.70 9.73 1.21
C ASP A 35 -3.27 11.08 1.80
N GLY A 36 -2.09 11.54 1.39
CA GLY A 36 -1.47 12.69 2.03
C GLY A 36 -1.14 12.40 3.48
N GLU A 37 -1.79 13.09 4.42
CA GLU A 37 -1.60 12.87 5.85
C GLU A 37 -2.64 11.94 6.47
N ARG A 38 -3.58 11.43 5.67
CA ARG A 38 -4.62 10.52 6.14
C ARG A 38 -4.23 9.08 5.93
N LEU A 39 -4.49 8.25 6.93
CA LEU A 39 -4.43 6.79 6.76
C LEU A 39 -5.83 6.31 6.42
N LEU A 40 -5.94 5.51 5.37
CA LEU A 40 -7.23 5.02 4.90
C LEU A 40 -7.64 3.75 5.65
N PRO A 41 -8.96 3.44 5.70
CA PRO A 41 -9.43 2.18 6.29
C PRO A 41 -8.81 0.97 5.60
N LYS A 42 -8.90 -0.19 6.24
CA LYS A 42 -8.35 -1.42 5.69
C LYS A 42 -9.20 -1.98 4.54
N GLY A 43 -8.55 -2.77 3.70
CA GLY A 43 -9.21 -3.48 2.62
C GLY A 43 -9.76 -2.55 1.55
N GLN A 44 -10.81 -2.98 0.91
CA GLN A 44 -11.42 -2.23 -0.21
C GLN A 44 -12.04 -0.90 0.22
N ASP A 45 -12.28 -0.70 1.52
CA ASP A 45 -12.77 0.58 2.02
C ASP A 45 -11.70 1.66 1.97
N GLY A 46 -10.43 1.27 1.83
CA GLY A 46 -9.30 2.18 1.76
C GLY A 46 -8.61 2.22 0.40
N ILE A 47 -9.39 2.20 -0.68
CA ILE A 47 -8.84 2.27 -2.03
C ILE A 47 -8.33 3.68 -2.31
N LEU A 48 -7.09 3.78 -2.78
CA LEU A 48 -6.48 5.04 -3.19
C LEU A 48 -6.34 5.07 -4.70
N ASN A 49 -6.74 6.20 -5.32
CA ASN A 49 -6.36 6.49 -6.70
C ASN A 49 -4.91 6.97 -6.69
N VAL A 50 -4.02 6.19 -7.31
CA VAL A 50 -2.59 6.45 -7.26
C VAL A 50 -2.26 7.71 -8.05
N PRO A 51 -1.57 8.69 -7.46
CA PRO A 51 -1.15 9.89 -8.18
C PRO A 51 -0.26 9.57 -9.37
N VAL A 52 -0.33 10.42 -10.39
CA VAL A 52 0.55 10.31 -11.55
C VAL A 52 2.00 10.43 -11.08
N GLY A 53 2.85 9.51 -11.54
CA GLY A 53 4.25 9.48 -11.15
C GLY A 53 4.58 8.52 -10.03
N LEU A 54 3.59 8.00 -9.30
CA LEU A 54 3.82 7.01 -8.23
C LEU A 54 3.47 5.59 -8.63
N GLY A 55 2.93 5.39 -9.83
CA GLY A 55 2.46 4.06 -10.27
C GLY A 55 3.53 3.00 -10.25
N GLU A 56 4.74 3.30 -10.75
CA GLU A 56 5.83 2.33 -10.76
C GLU A 56 6.26 1.93 -9.36
N SER A 57 6.37 2.90 -8.45
CA SER A 57 6.74 2.61 -7.06
C SER A 57 5.70 1.74 -6.37
N VAL A 58 4.43 1.97 -6.66
CA VAL A 58 3.33 1.16 -6.13
C VAL A 58 3.41 -0.28 -6.66
N ILE A 59 3.68 -0.44 -7.95
CA ILE A 59 3.82 -1.76 -8.57
C ILE A 59 5.03 -2.49 -7.98
N ASP A 60 6.16 -1.80 -7.82
CA ASP A 60 7.35 -2.39 -7.21
C ASP A 60 7.05 -2.85 -5.78
N ALA A 61 6.35 -2.04 -5.00
CA ALA A 61 5.98 -2.40 -3.64
C ALA A 61 5.10 -3.66 -3.61
N ALA A 62 4.15 -3.74 -4.53
CA ALA A 62 3.27 -4.92 -4.62
C ALA A 62 4.03 -6.17 -5.01
N GLU A 63 4.98 -6.06 -5.94
CA GLU A 63 5.78 -7.19 -6.40
C GLU A 63 6.73 -7.70 -5.32
N GLU A 64 7.30 -6.79 -4.53
CA GLU A 64 8.26 -7.14 -3.49
C GLU A 64 7.61 -7.57 -2.17
N CYS A 65 6.29 -7.42 -2.05
CA CYS A 65 5.60 -7.81 -0.82
C CYS A 65 5.51 -9.35 -0.73
N PRO A 66 6.17 -9.98 0.26
CA PRO A 66 6.15 -11.45 0.37
C PRO A 66 4.79 -12.00 0.74
N ALA A 67 3.94 -11.21 1.37
CA ALA A 67 2.59 -11.63 1.75
C ALA A 67 1.57 -11.50 0.60
N GLU A 68 1.96 -10.82 -0.48
CA GLU A 68 1.09 -10.56 -1.64
C GLU A 68 -0.25 -9.94 -1.24
N CYS A 69 -0.21 -9.03 -0.27
CA CYS A 69 -1.42 -8.43 0.30
C CYS A 69 -1.78 -7.08 -0.33
N ILE A 70 -1.01 -6.61 -1.31
CA ILE A 70 -1.26 -5.36 -2.01
C ILE A 70 -1.94 -5.66 -3.33
N TYR A 71 -3.11 -5.06 -3.54
CA TYR A 71 -3.91 -5.28 -4.74
C TYR A 71 -3.99 -4.02 -5.56
N ILE A 72 -3.78 -4.16 -6.86
CA ILE A 72 -3.79 -3.04 -7.81
C ILE A 72 -4.88 -3.29 -8.85
N GLU A 73 -5.70 -2.28 -9.08
CA GLU A 73 -6.72 -2.28 -10.12
C GLU A 73 -6.36 -1.22 -11.16
N ALA A 74 -6.44 -1.62 -12.41
CA ALA A 74 -6.15 -0.69 -13.50
C ALA A 74 -7.23 0.39 -13.67
#